data_2ca4e7e9bd50800ee30ccf1b687e6785
#
_entry.id   2ca4e7e9bd50800ee30ccf1b687e6785
#
_cell.length_a   1.000
_cell.length_b   1.000
_cell.length_c   1.000
_cell.angle_alpha   90.00
_cell.angle_beta   90.00
_cell.angle_gamma   90.00
#
_symmetry.space_group_name_H-M   'P 1'
#
loop_
_entity.id
_entity.type
_entity.pdbx_description
1 polymer ?
#
loop_
_entity_poly.entity_id
_entity_poly.type
_entity_poly.pdbx_seq_one_letter_code
_entity_poly.pdbx_strand_id
1 'polypeptide(L)'
;MSERMNTPPNDGKGGKILVTGSNGQLGKELKKHAPGLQQFEFIFLAKEDLPIHHFEMVRQYFKVYHPAYLINCAAYTAVDRAETEKERAFQINGEAVGVLAAVCREHDTKLVHISTDYVFDGTARTPYREDSPTNPQGVYGASKLEGEKQALQFNPDTII
;
A
#
# COMPACT_ATOMS: atom_id res chain seq x y z
N MET A 1 28.56 3.17 19.58
CA MET A 1 29.03 2.32 18.46
C MET A 1 27.80 1.68 17.87
N SER A 2 27.33 2.19 16.74
CA SER A 2 26.13 1.72 16.05
C SER A 2 26.54 0.60 15.11
N GLU A 3 26.14 -0.61 15.41
CA GLU A 3 26.28 -1.75 14.49
C GLU A 3 25.39 -1.47 13.26
N ARG A 4 26.01 -1.22 12.13
CA ARG A 4 25.33 -1.26 10.83
C ARG A 4 24.97 -2.71 10.57
N MET A 5 23.69 -3.02 10.66
CA MET A 5 23.18 -4.31 10.25
C MET A 5 23.50 -4.52 8.75
N ASN A 6 24.08 -5.68 8.49
CA ASN A 6 24.50 -6.18 7.19
C ASN A 6 23.35 -6.08 6.17
N THR A 7 23.47 -5.15 5.25
CA THR A 7 22.73 -5.19 4.00
C THR A 7 23.19 -6.45 3.26
N PRO A 8 22.31 -7.36 2.83
CA PRO A 8 22.73 -8.51 2.03
C PRO A 8 23.44 -8.04 0.77
N PRO A 9 24.42 -8.80 0.25
CA PRO A 9 25.16 -8.41 -0.93
C PRO A 9 24.18 -8.19 -2.08
N ASN A 10 24.30 -7.04 -2.72
CA ASN A 10 23.56 -6.70 -3.93
C ASN A 10 24.08 -7.62 -5.06
N ASP A 11 23.41 -8.75 -5.26
CA ASP A 11 23.71 -9.76 -6.29
C ASP A 11 23.28 -9.31 -7.70
N GLY A 12 23.09 -8.00 -7.89
CA GLY A 12 22.63 -7.41 -9.15
C GLY A 12 21.12 -7.57 -9.39
N LYS A 13 20.38 -8.19 -8.46
CA LYS A 13 18.93 -8.24 -8.46
C LYS A 13 18.36 -7.09 -7.65
N GLY A 14 17.39 -6.40 -8.19
CA GLY A 14 16.75 -5.23 -7.57
C GLY A 14 15.88 -5.54 -6.32
N GLY A 15 15.92 -6.80 -5.83
CA GLY A 15 15.18 -7.26 -4.66
C GLY A 15 13.76 -7.77 -4.97
N LYS A 16 13.07 -8.22 -3.92
CA LYS A 16 11.69 -8.73 -4.01
C LYS A 16 10.68 -7.61 -3.88
N ILE A 17 9.64 -7.66 -4.71
CA ILE A 17 8.51 -6.75 -4.69
C ILE A 17 7.25 -7.55 -4.33
N LEU A 18 6.67 -7.29 -3.16
CA LEU A 18 5.33 -7.80 -2.84
C LEU A 18 4.29 -6.86 -3.45
N VAL A 19 3.27 -7.43 -4.10
CA VAL A 19 2.13 -6.69 -4.65
C VAL A 19 0.86 -7.24 -4.04
N THR A 20 0.19 -6.47 -3.16
CA THR A 20 -1.11 -6.85 -2.60
C THR A 20 -2.24 -6.45 -3.54
N GLY A 21 -3.41 -7.07 -3.40
CA GLY A 21 -4.55 -6.79 -4.27
C GLY A 21 -4.31 -7.15 -5.74
N SER A 22 -3.53 -8.20 -5.99
CA SER A 22 -3.03 -8.59 -7.32
C SER A 22 -4.14 -8.97 -8.32
N ASN A 23 -5.36 -9.28 -7.86
CA ASN A 23 -6.53 -9.57 -8.71
C ASN A 23 -7.32 -8.31 -9.09
N GLY A 24 -6.99 -7.14 -8.51
CA GLY A 24 -7.56 -5.84 -8.91
C GLY A 24 -7.03 -5.34 -10.26
N GLN A 25 -7.56 -4.20 -10.73
CA GLN A 25 -7.17 -3.63 -12.03
C GLN A 25 -5.66 -3.36 -12.10
N LEU A 26 -5.13 -2.57 -11.17
CA LEU A 26 -3.70 -2.22 -11.15
C LEU A 26 -2.81 -3.44 -10.91
N GLY A 27 -3.20 -4.34 -9.99
CA GLY A 27 -2.44 -5.56 -9.72
C GLY A 27 -2.30 -6.45 -10.96
N LYS A 28 -3.37 -6.58 -11.77
CA LYS A 28 -3.35 -7.30 -13.04
C LYS A 28 -2.45 -6.65 -14.09
N GLU A 29 -2.47 -5.30 -14.18
CA GLU A 29 -1.59 -4.58 -15.11
C GLU A 29 -0.12 -4.72 -14.69
N LEU A 30 0.20 -4.57 -13.41
CA LEU A 30 1.55 -4.82 -12.90
C LEU A 30 2.02 -6.25 -13.23
N LYS A 31 1.12 -7.24 -13.11
CA LYS A 31 1.44 -8.64 -13.44
C LYS A 31 1.81 -8.85 -14.91
N LYS A 32 1.20 -8.08 -15.83
CA LYS A 32 1.55 -8.12 -17.26
C LYS A 32 2.91 -7.49 -17.55
N HIS A 33 3.28 -6.46 -16.80
CA HIS A 33 4.52 -5.72 -17.02
C HIS A 33 5.73 -6.32 -16.29
N ALA A 34 5.51 -7.05 -15.20
CA ALA A 34 6.57 -7.67 -14.38
C ALA A 34 7.59 -8.48 -15.17
N PRO A 35 7.23 -9.28 -16.22
CA PRO A 35 8.21 -10.03 -17.00
C PRO A 35 9.27 -9.17 -17.70
N GLY A 36 8.97 -7.89 -17.97
CA GLY A 36 9.92 -6.92 -18.53
C GLY A 36 10.93 -6.35 -17.52
N LEU A 37 10.75 -6.63 -16.23
CA LEU A 37 11.53 -6.09 -15.11
C LEU A 37 12.34 -7.20 -14.43
N GLN A 38 13.13 -7.94 -15.20
CA GLN A 38 13.82 -9.17 -14.76
C GLN A 38 14.80 -8.97 -13.59
N GLN A 39 15.20 -7.73 -13.32
CA GLN A 39 16.02 -7.38 -12.14
C GLN A 39 15.26 -7.52 -10.82
N PHE A 40 13.91 -7.58 -10.83
CA PHE A 40 13.10 -7.74 -9.66
C PHE A 40 12.38 -9.09 -9.62
N GLU A 41 12.19 -9.64 -8.42
CA GLU A 41 11.33 -10.80 -8.18
C GLU A 41 9.97 -10.31 -7.68
N PHE A 42 8.92 -10.42 -8.51
CA PHE A 42 7.57 -10.02 -8.14
C PHE A 42 6.81 -11.16 -7.48
N ILE A 43 6.18 -10.91 -6.34
CA ILE A 43 5.31 -11.82 -5.60
C ILE A 43 3.93 -11.19 -5.53
N PHE A 44 3.00 -11.72 -6.31
CA PHE A 44 1.64 -11.22 -6.44
C PHE A 44 0.71 -11.94 -5.48
N LEU A 45 0.11 -11.18 -4.56
CA LEU A 45 -0.74 -11.67 -3.49
C LEU A 45 -2.17 -11.16 -3.69
N ALA A 46 -3.09 -12.09 -3.91
CA ALA A 46 -4.51 -11.78 -3.92
C ALA A 46 -5.05 -11.65 -2.49
N LYS A 47 -6.32 -11.25 -2.36
CA LYS A 47 -6.97 -11.13 -1.05
C LYS A 47 -7.01 -12.46 -0.29
N GLU A 48 -7.12 -13.55 -1.03
CA GLU A 48 -7.16 -14.92 -0.51
C GLU A 48 -5.79 -15.36 0.02
N ASP A 49 -4.70 -14.86 -0.58
CA ASP A 49 -3.34 -15.16 -0.17
C ASP A 49 -2.92 -14.31 1.04
N LEU A 50 -3.20 -13.00 0.97
CA LEU A 50 -2.88 -12.05 2.02
C LEU A 50 -3.99 -11.00 2.18
N PRO A 51 -5.00 -11.28 3.03
CA PRO A 51 -5.94 -10.25 3.46
C PRO A 51 -5.20 -9.26 4.36
N ILE A 52 -4.98 -8.02 3.88
CA ILE A 52 -4.09 -7.04 4.53
C ILE A 52 -4.51 -6.62 5.94
N HIS A 53 -5.76 -6.89 6.34
CA HIS A 53 -6.26 -6.67 7.69
C HIS A 53 -5.95 -7.83 8.67
N HIS A 54 -5.30 -8.90 8.19
CA HIS A 54 -4.79 -9.99 9.04
C HIS A 54 -3.32 -9.71 9.37
N PHE A 55 -3.09 -8.91 10.38
CA PHE A 55 -1.79 -8.32 10.72
C PHE A 55 -0.68 -9.35 10.99
N GLU A 56 -1.01 -10.47 11.63
CA GLU A 56 -0.05 -11.55 11.84
C GLU A 56 0.40 -12.20 10.53
N MET A 57 -0.51 -12.39 9.58
CA MET A 57 -0.15 -12.91 8.25
C MET A 57 0.78 -11.92 7.52
N VAL A 58 0.51 -10.62 7.60
CA VAL A 58 1.38 -9.59 7.02
C VAL A 58 2.80 -9.73 7.58
N ARG A 59 2.97 -9.79 8.91
CA ARG A 59 4.27 -9.95 9.56
C ARG A 59 4.98 -11.24 9.15
N GLN A 60 4.24 -12.35 9.00
CA GLN A 60 4.81 -13.62 8.56
C GLN A 60 5.33 -13.54 7.12
N TYR A 61 4.58 -12.91 6.20
CA TYR A 61 5.02 -12.71 4.82
C TYR A 61 6.32 -11.90 4.75
N PHE A 62 6.43 -10.83 5.53
CA PHE A 62 7.67 -10.04 5.59
C PHE A 62 8.87 -10.84 6.12
N LYS A 63 8.66 -11.67 7.15
CA LYS A 63 9.71 -12.57 7.68
C LYS A 63 10.16 -13.62 6.68
N VAL A 64 9.26 -14.11 5.83
CA VAL A 64 9.57 -15.16 4.84
C VAL A 64 10.20 -14.57 3.58
N TYR A 65 9.65 -13.46 3.08
CA TYR A 65 10.03 -12.95 1.77
C TYR A 65 11.10 -11.87 1.83
N HIS A 66 11.27 -11.16 2.96
CA HIS A 66 12.19 -10.03 3.12
C HIS A 66 12.12 -9.06 1.93
N PRO A 67 10.93 -8.47 1.65
CA PRO A 67 10.75 -7.66 0.45
C PRO A 67 11.53 -6.35 0.53
N ALA A 68 12.14 -5.92 -0.59
CA ALA A 68 12.69 -4.59 -0.73
C ALA A 68 11.59 -3.53 -0.95
N TYR A 69 10.49 -3.95 -1.58
CA TYR A 69 9.35 -3.08 -1.90
C TYR A 69 8.02 -3.77 -1.59
N LEU A 70 7.05 -3.00 -1.13
CA LEU A 70 5.65 -3.36 -1.08
C LEU A 70 4.83 -2.39 -1.92
N ILE A 71 4.12 -2.87 -2.94
CA ILE A 71 3.13 -2.11 -3.69
C ILE A 71 1.75 -2.52 -3.19
N ASN A 72 1.11 -1.64 -2.43
CA ASN A 72 -0.22 -1.91 -1.90
C ASN A 72 -1.31 -1.44 -2.87
N CYS A 73 -1.82 -2.39 -3.67
CA CYS A 73 -2.99 -2.19 -4.54
C CYS A 73 -4.29 -2.70 -3.90
N ALA A 74 -4.22 -3.28 -2.70
CA ALA A 74 -5.41 -3.74 -1.98
C ALA A 74 -6.18 -2.56 -1.40
N ALA A 75 -7.48 -2.53 -1.62
CA ALA A 75 -8.39 -1.53 -1.06
C ALA A 75 -9.82 -2.07 -1.01
N TYR A 76 -10.63 -1.49 -0.14
CA TYR A 76 -12.08 -1.55 -0.22
C TYR A 76 -12.55 -0.48 -1.21
N THR A 77 -13.05 -0.88 -2.38
CA THR A 77 -13.33 0.03 -3.50
C THR A 77 -14.81 0.17 -3.85
N ALA A 78 -15.71 -0.46 -3.09
CA ALA A 78 -17.16 -0.33 -3.30
C ALA A 78 -17.66 1.01 -2.72
N VAL A 79 -17.56 2.09 -3.49
CA VAL A 79 -17.81 3.48 -3.06
C VAL A 79 -19.17 3.63 -2.38
N ASP A 80 -20.26 3.21 -3.07
CA ASP A 80 -21.60 3.35 -2.54
C ASP A 80 -21.84 2.49 -1.29
N ARG A 81 -21.29 1.28 -1.26
CA ARG A 81 -21.40 0.39 -0.11
C ARG A 81 -20.58 0.85 1.09
N ALA A 82 -19.53 1.63 0.86
CA ALA A 82 -18.75 2.21 1.96
C ALA A 82 -19.62 3.04 2.90
N GLU A 83 -20.68 3.70 2.38
CA GLU A 83 -21.60 4.50 3.20
C GLU A 83 -22.33 3.66 4.26
N THR A 84 -22.57 2.39 3.99
CA THR A 84 -23.20 1.43 4.91
C THR A 84 -22.22 0.48 5.60
N GLU A 85 -21.05 0.25 5.01
CA GLU A 85 -20.00 -0.62 5.54
C GLU A 85 -18.77 0.20 6.03
N LYS A 86 -19.01 1.30 6.75
CA LYS A 86 -17.99 2.27 7.17
C LYS A 86 -16.81 1.63 7.89
N GLU A 87 -17.10 0.83 8.91
CA GLU A 87 -16.06 0.17 9.73
C GLU A 87 -15.14 -0.66 8.86
N ARG A 88 -15.70 -1.41 7.90
CA ARG A 88 -14.91 -2.24 6.98
C ARG A 88 -14.07 -1.40 6.02
N ALA A 89 -14.62 -0.29 5.51
CA ALA A 89 -13.88 0.63 4.66
C ALA A 89 -12.68 1.21 5.42
N PHE A 90 -12.85 1.70 6.64
CA PHE A 90 -11.77 2.25 7.48
C PHE A 90 -10.79 1.17 7.92
N GLN A 91 -11.24 -0.04 8.25
CA GLN A 91 -10.36 -1.16 8.58
C GLN A 91 -9.39 -1.49 7.44
N ILE A 92 -9.90 -1.58 6.21
CA ILE A 92 -9.08 -2.00 5.05
C ILE A 92 -8.27 -0.82 4.49
N ASN A 93 -8.92 0.35 4.31
CA ASN A 93 -8.29 1.49 3.65
C ASN A 93 -7.47 2.37 4.61
N GLY A 94 -7.75 2.34 5.92
CA GLY A 94 -7.08 3.11 6.97
C GLY A 94 -6.15 2.25 7.81
N GLU A 95 -6.71 1.52 8.76
CA GLU A 95 -5.97 0.77 9.79
C GLU A 95 -4.96 -0.23 9.20
N ALA A 96 -5.40 -1.05 8.23
CA ALA A 96 -4.51 -2.03 7.60
C ALA A 96 -3.33 -1.35 6.88
N VAL A 97 -3.54 -0.18 6.27
CA VAL A 97 -2.45 0.58 5.61
C VAL A 97 -1.44 1.08 6.65
N GLY A 98 -1.90 1.55 7.81
CA GLY A 98 -1.01 1.92 8.92
C GLY A 98 -0.12 0.76 9.38
N VAL A 99 -0.70 -0.44 9.49
CA VAL A 99 0.07 -1.65 9.85
C VAL A 99 1.06 -2.02 8.76
N LEU A 100 0.67 -1.97 7.47
CA LEU A 100 1.60 -2.20 6.36
C LEU A 100 2.77 -1.23 6.42
N ALA A 101 2.51 0.05 6.67
CA ALA A 101 3.55 1.08 6.78
C ALA A 101 4.51 0.81 7.95
N ALA A 102 3.97 0.46 9.14
CA ALA A 102 4.79 0.12 10.29
C ALA A 102 5.68 -1.10 10.03
N VAL A 103 5.12 -2.17 9.45
CA VAL A 103 5.87 -3.39 9.10
C VAL A 103 6.91 -3.11 8.02
N CYS A 104 6.58 -2.29 7.02
CA CYS A 104 7.55 -1.85 6.01
C CYS A 104 8.74 -1.13 6.65
N ARG A 105 8.49 -0.23 7.61
CA ARG A 105 9.55 0.48 8.33
C ARG A 105 10.39 -0.46 9.19
N GLU A 106 9.76 -1.42 9.91
CA GLU A 106 10.46 -2.42 10.73
C GLU A 106 11.43 -3.28 9.89
N HIS A 107 11.13 -3.49 8.61
CA HIS A 107 11.89 -4.37 7.69
C HIS A 107 12.70 -3.62 6.64
N ASP A 108 12.82 -2.29 6.75
CA ASP A 108 13.49 -1.43 5.74
C ASP A 108 12.95 -1.62 4.32
N THR A 109 11.63 -1.86 4.21
CA THR A 109 10.90 -2.05 2.97
C THR A 109 10.30 -0.73 2.50
N LYS A 110 10.48 -0.38 1.22
CA LYS A 110 9.82 0.79 0.63
C LYS A 110 8.35 0.50 0.37
N LEU A 111 7.45 1.33 0.93
CA LEU A 111 6.01 1.23 0.69
C LEU A 111 5.60 2.18 -0.44
N VAL A 112 4.91 1.62 -1.43
CA VAL A 112 4.13 2.38 -2.43
C VAL A 112 2.66 2.11 -2.17
N HIS A 113 1.90 3.13 -1.77
CA HIS A 113 0.47 3.01 -1.47
C HIS A 113 -0.37 3.74 -2.51
N ILE A 114 -1.35 3.05 -3.06
CA ILE A 114 -2.24 3.62 -4.07
C ILE A 114 -3.43 4.29 -3.39
N SER A 115 -3.56 5.60 -3.57
CA SER A 115 -4.69 6.39 -3.09
C SER A 115 -5.69 6.74 -4.20
N THR A 116 -6.45 7.80 -4.04
CA THR A 116 -7.55 8.23 -4.92
C THR A 116 -7.75 9.74 -4.88
N ASP A 117 -8.26 10.30 -5.96
CA ASP A 117 -8.73 11.68 -6.05
C ASP A 117 -9.99 11.98 -5.20
N TYR A 118 -10.70 10.94 -4.74
CA TYR A 118 -11.83 11.09 -3.80
C TYR A 118 -11.42 11.66 -2.44
N VAL A 119 -10.13 11.82 -2.17
CA VAL A 119 -9.63 12.54 -0.98
C VAL A 119 -9.88 14.05 -1.06
N PHE A 120 -10.14 14.58 -2.26
CA PHE A 120 -10.47 15.98 -2.51
C PHE A 120 -12.00 16.20 -2.58
N ASP A 121 -12.44 17.46 -2.58
CA ASP A 121 -13.86 17.82 -2.63
C ASP A 121 -14.49 17.80 -4.03
N GLY A 122 -13.69 17.67 -5.08
CA GLY A 122 -14.17 17.64 -6.46
C GLY A 122 -14.61 18.99 -7.01
N THR A 123 -14.37 20.12 -6.32
CA THR A 123 -14.86 21.45 -6.73
C THR A 123 -13.88 22.24 -7.60
N ALA A 124 -12.63 21.79 -7.69
CA ALA A 124 -11.62 22.48 -8.48
C ALA A 124 -11.91 22.40 -9.98
N ARG A 125 -11.61 23.51 -10.70
CA ARG A 125 -11.68 23.60 -12.17
C ARG A 125 -10.33 23.33 -12.85
N THR A 126 -9.30 23.13 -12.06
CA THR A 126 -7.94 22.80 -12.48
C THR A 126 -7.53 21.48 -11.80
N PRO A 127 -6.57 20.72 -12.34
CA PRO A 127 -6.08 19.50 -11.67
C PRO A 127 -5.63 19.78 -10.25
N TYR A 128 -5.98 18.89 -9.33
CA TYR A 128 -5.45 18.92 -7.97
C TYR A 128 -3.94 18.59 -7.99
N ARG A 129 -3.25 19.16 -7.04
CA ARG A 129 -1.82 18.92 -6.80
C ARG A 129 -1.67 18.07 -5.53
N GLU A 130 -0.47 17.54 -5.32
CA GLU A 130 -0.13 16.71 -4.17
C GLU A 130 -0.30 17.45 -2.83
N ASP A 131 -0.14 18.76 -2.84
CA ASP A 131 -0.26 19.65 -1.68
C ASP A 131 -1.64 20.33 -1.56
N SER A 132 -2.58 20.00 -2.44
CA SER A 132 -3.94 20.56 -2.40
C SER A 132 -4.67 20.14 -1.11
N PRO A 133 -5.45 21.03 -0.48
CA PRO A 133 -6.23 20.68 0.70
C PRO A 133 -7.19 19.53 0.43
N THR A 134 -7.16 18.53 1.29
CA THR A 134 -8.07 17.37 1.22
C THR A 134 -9.40 17.68 1.92
N ASN A 135 -10.52 17.24 1.32
CA ASN A 135 -11.86 17.38 1.87
C ASN A 135 -12.80 16.32 1.29
N PRO A 136 -12.63 15.03 1.64
CA PRO A 136 -13.41 13.93 1.08
C PRO A 136 -14.90 14.08 1.39
N GLN A 137 -15.75 13.84 0.39
CA GLN A 137 -17.19 14.03 0.48
C GLN A 137 -17.98 12.76 0.87
N GLY A 138 -17.31 11.60 0.89
CA GLY A 138 -17.93 10.31 1.25
C GLY A 138 -16.98 9.42 2.04
N VAL A 139 -17.54 8.34 2.57
CA VAL A 139 -16.82 7.39 3.44
C VAL A 139 -15.63 6.74 2.72
N TYR A 140 -15.78 6.40 1.43
CA TYR A 140 -14.67 5.85 0.66
C TYR A 140 -13.47 6.78 0.65
N GLY A 141 -13.66 8.04 0.22
CA GLY A 141 -12.60 9.05 0.19
C GLY A 141 -12.00 9.30 1.58
N ALA A 142 -12.86 9.42 2.61
CA ALA A 142 -12.42 9.60 4.00
C ALA A 142 -11.57 8.42 4.50
N SER A 143 -11.96 7.19 4.20
CA SER A 143 -11.21 5.99 4.58
C SER A 143 -9.87 5.90 3.86
N LYS A 144 -9.79 6.30 2.59
CA LYS A 144 -8.53 6.35 1.82
C LYS A 144 -7.60 7.43 2.36
N LEU A 145 -8.11 8.62 2.66
CA LEU A 145 -7.35 9.70 3.29
C LEU A 145 -6.80 9.29 4.66
N GLU A 146 -7.58 8.53 5.44
CA GLU A 146 -7.07 7.97 6.71
C GLU A 146 -5.88 7.05 6.45
N GLY A 147 -5.92 6.23 5.40
CA GLY A 147 -4.79 5.38 4.99
C GLY A 147 -3.54 6.17 4.63
N GLU A 148 -3.66 7.28 3.92
CA GLU A 148 -2.54 8.18 3.62
C GLU A 148 -1.90 8.71 4.90
N LYS A 149 -2.74 9.21 5.84
CA LYS A 149 -2.28 9.73 7.13
C LYS A 149 -1.58 8.66 7.95
N GLN A 150 -2.15 7.48 8.06
CA GLN A 150 -1.57 6.35 8.77
C GLN A 150 -0.25 5.89 8.12
N ALA A 151 -0.20 5.83 6.79
CA ALA A 151 1.00 5.45 6.07
C ALA A 151 2.16 6.40 6.38
N LEU A 152 1.95 7.71 6.25
CA LEU A 152 2.97 8.73 6.50
C LEU A 152 3.33 8.85 7.99
N GLN A 153 2.37 8.62 8.89
CA GLN A 153 2.62 8.63 10.34
C GLN A 153 3.57 7.50 10.76
N PHE A 154 3.35 6.28 10.27
CA PHE A 154 4.13 5.11 10.65
C PHE A 154 5.38 4.91 9.79
N ASN A 155 5.37 5.37 8.55
CA ASN A 155 6.51 5.32 7.63
C ASN A 155 6.56 6.58 6.77
N PRO A 156 7.27 7.64 7.22
CA PRO A 156 7.37 8.91 6.48
C PRO A 156 7.97 8.80 5.08
N ASP A 157 8.68 7.70 4.78
CA ASP A 157 9.27 7.43 3.47
C ASP A 157 8.31 6.72 2.49
N THR A 158 7.01 6.63 2.86
CA THR A 158 5.97 6.05 1.99
C THR A 158 5.75 6.92 0.75
N ILE A 159 5.66 6.27 -0.41
CA ILE A 159 5.21 6.90 -1.66
C ILE A 159 3.71 6.69 -1.79
N ILE A 160 2.95 7.78 -1.96
CA ILE A 160 1.49 7.75 -2.17
C ILE A 160 1.17 8.20 -3.60
#